data_060fc8c8f80bc266623ddae81add0900
#
_entry.id   060fc8c8f80bc266623ddae81add0900
#
_cell.length_a   1.000
_cell.length_b   1.000
_cell.length_c   1.000
_cell.angle_alpha   90.00
_cell.angle_beta   90.00
_cell.angle_gamma   90.00
#
_symmetry.space_group_name_H-M   'P 1'
#
loop_
_entity.id
_entity.type
_entity.pdbx_description
1 polymer ?
#
loop_
_entity_poly.entity_id
_entity_poly.type
_entity_poly.pdbx_seq_one_letter_code
_entity_poly.pdbx_strand_id
1 'polypeptide(L)'
;MPLEHHPLTKDFPELHDAIHELKVHDAHFRKLSEEYEQLDKKIFRIESEAEPGSDQYTEELKIQRIKLKDELYAMLKNVGK
;
A
#
# COMPACT_ATOMS: atom_id res chain seq x y z
N MET A 1 -2.90 -19.79 7.85
CA MET A 1 -2.77 -19.07 6.60
C MET A 1 -1.48 -18.25 6.63
N PRO A 2 -0.62 -18.39 5.65
CA PRO A 2 0.62 -17.63 5.68
C PRO A 2 0.36 -16.14 5.51
N LEU A 3 1.13 -15.34 6.23
CA LEU A 3 1.08 -13.91 6.07
C LEU A 3 1.90 -13.50 4.85
N GLU A 4 1.35 -12.62 4.04
CA GLU A 4 2.01 -12.15 2.84
C GLU A 4 2.00 -10.64 2.78
N HIS A 5 3.03 -10.06 2.17
CA HIS A 5 3.01 -8.66 1.81
C HIS A 5 2.06 -8.46 0.64
N HIS A 6 1.40 -7.31 0.63
CA HIS A 6 0.50 -6.95 -0.45
C HIS A 6 1.01 -5.69 -1.14
N PRO A 7 2.07 -5.80 -1.95
CA PRO A 7 2.54 -4.63 -2.70
C PRO A 7 1.46 -4.16 -3.68
N LEU A 8 1.53 -2.90 -4.03
CA LEU A 8 0.52 -2.29 -4.88
C LEU A 8 0.35 -3.03 -6.22
N THR A 9 1.45 -3.50 -6.80
CA THR A 9 1.42 -4.25 -8.05
C THR A 9 0.72 -5.60 -7.91
N LYS A 10 0.74 -6.18 -6.72
CA LYS A 10 0.07 -7.44 -6.45
C LYS A 10 -1.44 -7.25 -6.33
N ASP A 11 -1.87 -6.13 -5.74
CA ASP A 11 -3.29 -5.81 -5.62
C ASP A 11 -3.90 -5.40 -6.97
N PHE A 12 -3.11 -4.76 -7.83
CA PHE A 12 -3.55 -4.24 -9.12
C PHE A 12 -2.63 -4.70 -10.24
N PRO A 13 -2.60 -6.02 -10.52
CA PRO A 13 -1.67 -6.53 -11.53
C PRO A 13 -1.95 -6.00 -12.94
N GLU A 14 -3.20 -5.68 -13.25
CA GLU A 14 -3.57 -5.12 -14.55
C GLU A 14 -3.09 -3.68 -14.72
N LEU A 15 -2.69 -3.02 -13.62
CA LEU A 15 -2.20 -1.65 -13.65
C LEU A 15 -0.68 -1.57 -13.45
N HIS A 16 0.01 -2.67 -13.61
CA HIS A 16 1.45 -2.75 -13.36
C HIS A 16 2.25 -1.67 -14.09
N ASP A 17 1.97 -1.48 -15.39
CA ASP A 17 2.68 -0.48 -16.19
C ASP A 17 2.38 0.94 -15.72
N ALA A 18 1.11 1.21 -15.39
CA ALA A 18 0.71 2.52 -14.89
C ALA A 18 1.37 2.82 -13.55
N ILE A 19 1.47 1.84 -12.67
CA ILE A 19 2.13 1.99 -11.38
C ILE A 19 3.60 2.34 -11.57
N HIS A 20 4.28 1.62 -12.45
CA HIS A 20 5.70 1.87 -12.72
C HIS A 20 5.90 3.28 -13.28
N GLU A 21 5.08 3.66 -14.22
CA GLU A 21 5.20 4.97 -14.86
C GLU A 21 4.97 6.10 -13.88
N LEU A 22 3.96 5.99 -13.03
CA LEU A 22 3.70 7.00 -12.01
C LEU A 22 4.82 7.07 -10.97
N LYS A 23 5.40 5.95 -10.60
CA LYS A 23 6.53 5.95 -9.66
C LYS A 23 7.73 6.71 -10.22
N VAL A 24 7.92 6.67 -11.53
CA VAL A 24 9.03 7.36 -12.18
C VAL A 24 8.74 8.84 -12.38
N HIS A 25 7.52 9.20 -12.79
CA HIS A 25 7.19 10.55 -13.24
C HIS A 25 6.45 11.41 -12.23
N ASP A 26 5.85 10.82 -11.20
CA ASP A 26 5.04 11.56 -10.22
C ASP A 26 5.61 11.36 -8.82
N ALA A 27 6.25 12.43 -8.29
CA ALA A 27 6.86 12.38 -6.96
C ALA A 27 5.81 12.16 -5.87
N HIS A 28 4.61 12.70 -6.04
CA HIS A 28 3.53 12.53 -5.06
C HIS A 28 3.08 11.07 -5.01
N PHE A 29 2.89 10.46 -6.17
CA PHE A 29 2.53 9.04 -6.25
C PHE A 29 3.61 8.16 -5.62
N ARG A 30 4.88 8.46 -5.92
CA ARG A 30 6.00 7.70 -5.36
C ARG A 30 6.01 7.78 -3.84
N LYS A 31 5.79 8.98 -3.30
CA LYS A 31 5.73 9.17 -1.85
C LYS A 31 4.59 8.36 -1.22
N LEU A 32 3.40 8.43 -1.80
CA LEU A 32 2.25 7.70 -1.30
C LEU A 32 2.46 6.19 -1.38
N SER A 33 3.07 5.71 -2.47
CA SER A 33 3.32 4.28 -2.63
C SER A 33 4.36 3.78 -1.63
N GLU A 34 5.36 4.59 -1.32
CA GLU A 34 6.34 4.25 -0.29
C GLU A 34 5.69 4.17 1.09
N GLU A 35 4.83 5.14 1.40
CA GLU A 35 4.09 5.12 2.67
C GLU A 35 3.19 3.89 2.77
N TYR A 36 2.53 3.53 1.68
CA TYR A 36 1.70 2.34 1.63
C TYR A 36 2.52 1.08 1.90
N GLU A 37 3.67 0.94 1.24
CA GLU A 37 4.52 -0.22 1.40
C GLU A 37 5.08 -0.33 2.82
N GLN A 38 5.50 0.79 3.40
CA GLN A 38 6.00 0.79 4.77
C GLN A 38 4.92 0.42 5.77
N LEU A 39 3.72 0.93 5.56
CA LEU A 39 2.59 0.63 6.41
C LEU A 39 2.21 -0.84 6.32
N ASP A 40 2.22 -1.39 5.11
CA ASP A 40 1.96 -2.80 4.89
C ASP A 40 2.99 -3.69 5.59
N LYS A 41 4.26 -3.33 5.51
CA LYS A 41 5.33 -4.05 6.19
C LYS A 41 5.16 -4.01 7.70
N LYS A 42 4.76 -2.86 8.23
CA LYS A 42 4.55 -2.70 9.66
C LYS A 42 3.39 -3.57 10.15
N ILE A 43 2.28 -3.57 9.42
CA ILE A 43 1.13 -4.40 9.75
C ILE A 43 1.54 -5.88 9.69
N PHE A 44 2.28 -6.27 8.68
CA PHE A 44 2.78 -7.63 8.53
C PHE A 44 3.61 -8.06 9.75
N ARG A 45 4.52 -7.19 10.21
CA ARG A 45 5.36 -7.50 11.37
C ARG A 45 4.53 -7.68 12.64
N ILE A 46 3.53 -6.83 12.83
CA ILE A 46 2.66 -6.92 14.00
C ILE A 46 1.82 -8.19 13.94
N GLU A 47 1.24 -8.49 12.81
CA GLU A 47 0.39 -9.68 12.64
C GLU A 47 1.18 -10.99 12.72
N SER A 48 2.47 -10.94 12.37
CA SER A 48 3.35 -12.12 12.51
C SER A 48 3.95 -12.25 13.90
N GLU A 49 3.59 -11.35 14.82
CA GLU A 49 4.10 -11.30 16.19
C GLU A 49 5.59 -10.99 16.32
N ALA A 50 6.20 -10.53 15.23
CA ALA A 50 7.59 -10.08 15.28
C ALA A 50 7.73 -8.75 16.02
N GLU A 51 6.63 -8.00 16.15
CA GLU A 51 6.61 -6.70 16.78
C GLU A 51 5.32 -6.57 17.60
N PRO A 52 5.37 -6.07 18.85
CA PRO A 52 4.16 -5.92 19.64
C PRO A 52 3.26 -4.80 19.13
N GLY A 53 1.96 -5.01 19.24
CA GLY A 53 0.98 -4.00 18.88
C GLY A 53 -0.37 -4.34 19.48
N SER A 54 -1.13 -3.32 19.85
CA SER A 54 -2.51 -3.50 20.32
C SER A 54 -3.45 -3.68 19.13
N ASP A 55 -4.61 -4.29 19.38
CA ASP A 55 -5.62 -4.47 18.34
C ASP A 55 -6.08 -3.11 17.80
N GLN A 56 -6.25 -2.12 18.68
CA GLN A 56 -6.67 -0.80 18.28
C GLN A 56 -5.63 -0.13 17.38
N TYR A 57 -4.36 -0.24 17.72
CA TYR A 57 -3.28 0.32 16.92
C TYR A 57 -3.22 -0.34 15.55
N THR A 58 -3.34 -1.66 15.50
CA THR A 58 -3.34 -2.40 14.25
C THR A 58 -4.52 -2.01 13.37
N GLU A 59 -5.70 -1.81 13.96
CA GLU A 59 -6.89 -1.35 13.24
C GLU A 59 -6.65 0.01 12.61
N GLU A 60 -6.05 0.95 13.34
CA GLU A 60 -5.75 2.27 12.81
C GLU A 60 -4.80 2.20 11.63
N LEU A 61 -3.79 1.35 11.71
CA LEU A 61 -2.85 1.15 10.62
C LEU A 61 -3.54 0.58 9.38
N LYS A 62 -4.46 -0.36 9.58
CA LYS A 62 -5.21 -0.94 8.47
C LYS A 62 -6.12 0.07 7.80
N ILE A 63 -6.74 0.95 8.58
CA ILE A 63 -7.56 2.03 8.03
C ILE A 63 -6.72 2.98 7.21
N GLN A 64 -5.54 3.36 7.69
CA GLN A 64 -4.61 4.21 6.94
C GLN A 64 -4.18 3.54 5.64
N ARG A 65 -3.92 2.24 5.68
CA ARG A 65 -3.54 1.50 4.48
C ARG A 65 -4.64 1.54 3.42
N ILE A 66 -5.90 1.38 3.84
CA ILE A 66 -7.04 1.44 2.93
C ILE A 66 -7.16 2.83 2.31
N LYS A 67 -6.98 3.88 3.09
CA LYS A 67 -7.06 5.25 2.59
C LYS A 67 -5.96 5.54 1.57
N LEU A 68 -4.74 5.10 1.84
CA LEU A 68 -3.64 5.26 0.90
C LEU A 68 -3.89 4.48 -0.40
N LYS A 69 -4.42 3.27 -0.28
CA LYS A 69 -4.76 2.46 -1.43
C LYS A 69 -5.80 3.14 -2.31
N ASP A 70 -6.82 3.72 -1.70
CA ASP A 70 -7.87 4.43 -2.42
C ASP A 70 -7.30 5.64 -3.17
N GLU A 71 -6.42 6.40 -2.54
CA GLU A 71 -5.78 7.55 -3.18
C GLU A 71 -4.90 7.11 -4.35
N LEU A 72 -4.11 6.06 -4.15
CA LEU A 72 -3.26 5.53 -5.20
C LEU A 72 -4.09 5.02 -6.38
N TYR A 73 -5.19 4.35 -6.09
CA TYR A 73 -6.07 3.83 -7.12
C TYR A 73 -6.72 4.96 -7.93
N ALA A 74 -7.13 6.03 -7.25
CA ALA A 74 -7.69 7.19 -7.93
C ALA A 74 -6.69 7.82 -8.90
N MET A 75 -5.42 7.90 -8.49
CA MET A 75 -4.37 8.42 -9.36
C MET A 75 -4.12 7.50 -10.56
N LEU A 76 -4.16 6.19 -10.34
CA LEU A 76 -3.98 5.22 -11.41
C LEU A 76 -5.13 5.28 -12.42
N LYS A 77 -6.34 5.49 -11.97
CA LYS A 77 -7.50 5.63 -12.86
C LYS A 77 -7.36 6.84 -13.77
N ASN A 78 -6.84 7.93 -13.25
CA ASN A 78 -6.64 9.15 -14.03
C ASN A 78 -5.60 8.95 -15.14
N VAL A 79 -4.59 8.14 -14.89
CA VAL A 79 -3.57 7.84 -15.89
C VAL A 79 -4.13 6.94 -17.00
N GLY A 80 -5.04 6.04 -16.65
CA GLY A 80 -5.61 5.09 -17.58
C GLY A 80 -6.62 5.67 -18.57
N LYS A 81 -6.84 6.96 -18.53
CA LYS A 81 -7.79 7.62 -19.46
C LYS A 81 -7.09 8.22 -20.67
#